data_946a47f0b851ceb9cd2f8724da011b46
#
_entry.id   946a47f0b851ceb9cd2f8724da011b46
#
_cell.length_a   1.000
_cell.length_b   1.000
_cell.length_c   1.000
_cell.angle_alpha   90.00
_cell.angle_beta   90.00
_cell.angle_gamma   90.00
#
_symmetry.space_group_name_H-M   'P 1'
#
loop_
_entity.id
_entity.type
_entity.pdbx_description
1 polymer ?
#
loop_
_entity_poly.entity_id
_entity_poly.type
_entity_poly.pdbx_seq_one_letter_code
_entity_poly.pdbx_strand_id
1 'polypeptide(L)'
;MANLTGKVALITGAGGKHGVGRAIALKLGEQGASVIVNDIVSQPYPDRSAESEGLPQVVRELCALGTGGIAAVADITDAAQVQELVDKGVEEFGQIDILVANAGSRPGKDRLPVVDLDEEAWDLVQKTNVKGTFLCCRAVARHMVERDEGGKIIIISSVAGKMGIPRYAAYCASKFALIGLTQSLAHELAPNRINVNAICPGLVDTERVDHMAAALTDPGETPEDRRTRMIGETASTTPLGRVAQGADIADVASFLASGESDYLTGISISVSGGMWMG
;
A
#
# COMPACT_ATOMS: atom_id res chain seq x y z
N MET A 1 -1.62 -18.56 13.52
CA MET A 1 -1.13 -17.83 12.33
C MET A 1 -2.13 -18.06 11.22
N ALA A 2 -2.47 -17.02 10.47
CA ALA A 2 -3.36 -17.16 9.33
C ALA A 2 -2.81 -18.21 8.34
N ASN A 3 -3.68 -19.01 7.77
CA ASN A 3 -3.32 -19.97 6.72
C ASN A 3 -3.90 -19.46 5.40
N LEU A 4 -3.03 -19.12 4.46
CA LEU A 4 -3.38 -18.62 3.12
C LEU A 4 -2.98 -19.62 2.02
N THR A 5 -2.75 -20.87 2.36
CA THR A 5 -2.41 -21.94 1.40
C THR A 5 -3.50 -22.04 0.32
N GLY A 6 -3.08 -22.00 -0.93
CA GLY A 6 -3.98 -22.03 -2.09
C GLY A 6 -4.64 -20.68 -2.42
N LYS A 7 -4.34 -19.61 -1.66
CA LYS A 7 -4.77 -18.24 -1.97
C LYS A 7 -3.76 -17.51 -2.85
N VAL A 8 -4.25 -16.59 -3.64
CA VAL A 8 -3.44 -15.74 -4.53
C VAL A 8 -3.63 -14.28 -4.17
N ALA A 9 -2.53 -13.58 -3.91
CA ALA A 9 -2.53 -12.17 -3.54
C ALA A 9 -1.85 -11.29 -4.60
N LEU A 10 -2.51 -10.21 -5.00
CA LEU A 10 -1.93 -9.13 -5.81
C LEU A 10 -1.58 -7.94 -4.92
N ILE A 11 -0.30 -7.53 -4.90
CA ILE A 11 0.19 -6.40 -4.12
C ILE A 11 0.79 -5.35 -5.05
N THR A 12 0.26 -4.12 -5.01
CA THR A 12 0.79 -3.01 -5.80
C THR A 12 1.81 -2.17 -5.01
N GLY A 13 2.83 -1.62 -5.67
CA GLY A 13 3.88 -0.82 -5.03
C GLY A 13 4.79 -1.67 -4.12
N ALA A 14 5.23 -2.83 -4.60
CA ALA A 14 5.95 -3.81 -3.79
C ALA A 14 7.48 -3.88 -4.06
N GLY A 15 8.02 -3.01 -4.93
CA GLY A 15 9.43 -3.07 -5.35
C GLY A 15 10.44 -2.43 -4.38
N GLY A 16 10.01 -1.67 -3.36
CA GLY A 16 10.92 -1.03 -2.39
C GLY A 16 11.53 -2.03 -1.41
N LYS A 17 12.84 -1.92 -1.11
CA LYS A 17 13.57 -2.84 -0.21
C LYS A 17 12.99 -2.88 1.21
N HIS A 18 12.61 -1.72 1.75
CA HIS A 18 11.99 -1.56 3.07
C HIS A 18 10.52 -1.15 2.97
N GLY A 19 9.94 -1.26 1.76
CA GLY A 19 8.57 -0.83 1.48
C GLY A 19 7.50 -1.68 2.17
N VAL A 20 6.38 -1.03 2.51
CA VAL A 20 5.21 -1.70 3.10
C VAL A 20 4.68 -2.80 2.19
N GLY A 21 4.60 -2.55 0.87
CA GLY A 21 4.10 -3.54 -0.11
C GLY A 21 4.96 -4.81 -0.12
N ARG A 22 6.31 -4.68 -0.07
CA ARG A 22 7.21 -5.84 0.03
C ARG A 22 7.03 -6.60 1.36
N ALA A 23 6.94 -5.87 2.47
CA ALA A 23 6.73 -6.51 3.78
C ALA A 23 5.42 -7.33 3.81
N ILE A 24 4.34 -6.78 3.23
CA ILE A 24 3.07 -7.50 3.09
C ILE A 24 3.22 -8.71 2.16
N ALA A 25 3.88 -8.55 1.01
CA ALA A 25 4.07 -9.65 0.05
C ALA A 25 4.77 -10.86 0.70
N LEU A 26 5.87 -10.61 1.40
CA LEU A 26 6.62 -11.67 2.10
C LEU A 26 5.79 -12.29 3.22
N LYS A 27 5.08 -11.49 4.01
CA LYS A 27 4.22 -11.98 5.09
C LYS A 27 3.10 -12.90 4.58
N LEU A 28 2.42 -12.53 3.48
CA LEU A 28 1.39 -13.39 2.89
C LEU A 28 2.01 -14.66 2.27
N GLY A 29 3.20 -14.56 1.67
CA GLY A 29 3.98 -15.71 1.20
C GLY A 29 4.35 -16.66 2.35
N GLU A 30 4.86 -16.18 3.48
CA GLU A 30 5.14 -16.98 4.68
C GLU A 30 3.91 -17.76 5.19
N GLN A 31 2.71 -17.28 4.87
CA GLN A 31 1.45 -17.93 5.23
C GLN A 31 0.90 -18.85 4.13
N GLY A 32 1.65 -19.06 3.05
CA GLY A 32 1.35 -19.99 1.98
C GLY A 32 0.61 -19.41 0.78
N ALA A 33 0.42 -18.08 0.69
CA ALA A 33 -0.18 -17.48 -0.48
C ALA A 33 0.81 -17.43 -1.65
N SER A 34 0.35 -17.67 -2.88
CA SER A 34 1.05 -17.25 -4.10
C SER A 34 0.88 -15.74 -4.29
N VAL A 35 1.93 -15.06 -4.75
CA VAL A 35 1.95 -13.59 -4.72
C VAL A 35 2.34 -12.99 -6.07
N ILE A 36 1.51 -12.06 -6.55
CA ILE A 36 1.81 -11.19 -7.69
C ILE A 36 2.29 -9.85 -7.12
N VAL A 37 3.54 -9.48 -7.38
CA VAL A 37 4.10 -8.20 -6.95
C VAL A 37 4.18 -7.24 -8.13
N ASN A 38 3.61 -6.05 -7.95
CA ASN A 38 3.62 -5.00 -8.95
C ASN A 38 4.36 -3.75 -8.46
N ASP A 39 4.99 -3.06 -9.38
CA ASP A 39 5.41 -1.66 -9.26
C ASP A 39 5.43 -1.02 -10.65
N ILE A 40 5.53 0.32 -10.71
CA ILE A 40 5.57 1.08 -11.98
C ILE A 40 6.84 0.79 -12.79
N VAL A 41 7.92 0.39 -12.11
CA VAL A 41 9.18 -0.07 -12.71
C VAL A 41 9.72 -1.27 -11.94
N SER A 42 10.57 -2.06 -12.57
CA SER A 42 11.15 -3.25 -11.94
C SER A 42 11.98 -2.94 -10.69
N GLN A 43 12.71 -1.82 -10.70
CA GLN A 43 13.57 -1.36 -9.60
C GLN A 43 13.26 0.11 -9.25
N PRO A 44 12.30 0.37 -8.33
CA PRO A 44 11.79 1.73 -8.09
C PRO A 44 12.78 2.66 -7.35
N TYR A 45 13.82 2.15 -6.69
CA TYR A 45 14.77 2.93 -5.89
C TYR A 45 16.23 2.54 -6.18
N PRO A 46 16.73 2.70 -7.45
CA PRO A 46 18.07 2.23 -7.83
C PRO A 46 19.19 2.97 -7.09
N ASP A 47 19.00 4.25 -6.78
CA ASP A 47 20.05 5.10 -6.19
C ASP A 47 20.20 4.93 -4.66
N ARG A 48 19.18 4.38 -4.01
CA ARG A 48 19.12 4.28 -2.53
C ARG A 48 19.33 2.89 -1.99
N SER A 49 19.30 1.90 -2.84
CA SER A 49 19.55 0.52 -2.47
C SER A 49 20.30 -0.17 -3.60
N ALA A 50 21.59 0.17 -3.76
CA ALA A 50 22.49 -0.45 -4.75
C ALA A 50 22.49 -1.99 -4.68
N GLU A 51 22.06 -2.55 -3.54
CA GLU A 51 21.90 -3.98 -3.30
C GLU A 51 20.49 -4.51 -3.55
N SER A 52 19.49 -3.66 -3.86
CA SER A 52 18.13 -4.11 -4.13
C SER A 52 17.86 -4.22 -5.62
N GLU A 53 17.42 -5.38 -6.04
CA GLU A 53 17.02 -5.64 -7.43
C GLU A 53 15.51 -5.36 -7.66
N GLY A 54 14.81 -4.80 -6.67
CA GLY A 54 13.39 -4.47 -6.78
C GLY A 54 12.49 -5.72 -6.85
N LEU A 55 11.53 -5.72 -7.78
CA LEU A 55 10.55 -6.81 -7.93
C LEU A 55 11.19 -8.21 -8.13
N PRO A 56 12.27 -8.39 -8.94
CA PRO A 56 12.90 -9.69 -9.08
C PRO A 56 13.43 -10.26 -7.76
N GLN A 57 13.94 -9.42 -6.87
CA GLN A 57 14.37 -9.86 -5.55
C GLN A 57 13.20 -10.36 -4.70
N VAL A 58 12.09 -9.63 -4.68
CA VAL A 58 10.89 -10.04 -3.93
C VAL A 58 10.39 -11.40 -4.42
N VAL A 59 10.35 -11.62 -5.73
CA VAL A 59 9.97 -12.93 -6.31
C VAL A 59 10.91 -14.05 -5.86
N ARG A 60 12.23 -13.84 -5.88
CA ARG A 60 13.17 -14.87 -5.39
C ARG A 60 12.96 -15.20 -3.91
N GLU A 61 12.69 -14.19 -3.09
CA GLU A 61 12.40 -14.38 -1.66
C GLU A 61 11.10 -15.16 -1.45
N LEU A 62 10.05 -14.88 -2.21
CA LEU A 62 8.80 -15.65 -2.19
C LEU A 62 9.03 -17.11 -2.60
N CYS A 63 9.77 -17.35 -3.69
CA CYS A 63 10.14 -18.70 -4.11
C CYS A 63 10.95 -19.45 -3.05
N ALA A 64 11.83 -18.75 -2.32
CA ALA A 64 12.61 -19.34 -1.23
C ALA A 64 11.74 -19.75 -0.01
N LEU A 65 10.55 -19.14 0.16
CA LEU A 65 9.55 -19.56 1.13
C LEU A 65 8.77 -20.82 0.68
N GLY A 66 8.97 -21.29 -0.54
CA GLY A 66 8.24 -22.43 -1.12
C GLY A 66 6.87 -22.05 -1.69
N THR A 67 6.61 -20.77 -1.93
CA THR A 67 5.35 -20.26 -2.50
C THR A 67 5.56 -19.77 -3.93
N GLY A 68 4.48 -19.65 -4.72
CA GLY A 68 4.52 -19.05 -6.04
C GLY A 68 4.73 -17.53 -5.97
N GLY A 69 5.55 -16.98 -6.86
CA GLY A 69 5.76 -15.54 -6.96
C GLY A 69 6.01 -15.10 -8.39
N ILE A 70 5.32 -14.05 -8.85
CA ILE A 70 5.61 -13.38 -10.12
C ILE A 70 5.70 -11.88 -9.98
N ALA A 71 6.50 -11.26 -10.84
CA ALA A 71 6.62 -9.82 -10.96
C ALA A 71 5.85 -9.30 -12.18
N ALA A 72 5.17 -8.18 -12.02
CA ALA A 72 4.49 -7.48 -13.11
C ALA A 72 4.75 -5.97 -13.00
N VAL A 73 5.37 -5.40 -14.03
CA VAL A 73 5.53 -3.95 -14.16
C VAL A 73 4.27 -3.40 -14.80
N ALA A 74 3.60 -2.46 -14.13
CA ALA A 74 2.41 -1.79 -14.64
C ALA A 74 2.20 -0.46 -13.92
N ASP A 75 1.78 0.58 -14.67
CA ASP A 75 1.30 1.84 -14.12
C ASP A 75 -0.16 1.67 -13.71
N ILE A 76 -0.43 1.73 -12.41
CA ILE A 76 -1.79 1.60 -11.87
C ILE A 76 -2.73 2.74 -12.29
N THR A 77 -2.21 3.84 -12.84
CA THR A 77 -3.02 4.96 -13.35
C THR A 77 -3.54 4.73 -14.77
N ASP A 78 -3.09 3.65 -15.42
CA ASP A 78 -3.52 3.20 -16.75
C ASP A 78 -4.44 1.97 -16.63
N ALA A 79 -5.66 2.11 -17.09
CA ALA A 79 -6.67 1.06 -16.97
C ALA A 79 -6.34 -0.21 -17.77
N ALA A 80 -5.67 -0.08 -18.93
CA ALA A 80 -5.28 -1.22 -19.75
C ALA A 80 -4.17 -2.01 -19.07
N GLN A 81 -3.13 -1.35 -18.57
CA GLN A 81 -2.04 -2.00 -17.85
C GLN A 81 -2.53 -2.65 -16.55
N VAL A 82 -3.51 -2.06 -15.85
CA VAL A 82 -4.14 -2.69 -14.67
C VAL A 82 -4.90 -3.96 -15.05
N GLN A 83 -5.60 -3.96 -16.19
CA GLN A 83 -6.28 -5.17 -16.67
C GLN A 83 -5.27 -6.27 -17.04
N GLU A 84 -4.22 -5.92 -17.81
CA GLU A 84 -3.13 -6.85 -18.15
C GLU A 84 -2.44 -7.43 -16.90
N LEU A 85 -2.28 -6.62 -15.84
CA LEU A 85 -1.73 -7.07 -14.56
C LEU A 85 -2.62 -8.14 -13.91
N VAL A 86 -3.95 -7.94 -13.91
CA VAL A 86 -4.92 -8.91 -13.39
C VAL A 86 -4.92 -10.17 -14.24
N ASP A 87 -5.01 -10.03 -15.57
CA ASP A 87 -5.03 -11.13 -16.52
C ASP A 87 -3.79 -12.02 -16.38
N LYS A 88 -2.61 -11.41 -16.27
CA LYS A 88 -1.35 -12.12 -16.03
C LYS A 88 -1.37 -12.92 -14.73
N GLY A 89 -1.92 -12.36 -13.65
CA GLY A 89 -2.06 -13.06 -12.39
C GLY A 89 -3.01 -14.25 -12.46
N VAL A 90 -4.12 -14.07 -13.16
CA VAL A 90 -5.12 -15.15 -13.39
C VAL A 90 -4.56 -16.23 -14.34
N GLU A 91 -3.82 -15.86 -15.37
CA GLU A 91 -3.13 -16.81 -16.27
C GLU A 91 -2.14 -17.71 -15.51
N GLU A 92 -1.35 -17.12 -14.60
CA GLU A 92 -0.32 -17.86 -13.85
C GLU A 92 -0.88 -18.73 -12.73
N PHE A 93 -1.85 -18.19 -11.96
CA PHE A 93 -2.32 -18.84 -10.73
C PHE A 93 -3.79 -19.26 -10.75
N GLY A 94 -4.52 -19.01 -11.84
CA GLY A 94 -5.92 -19.35 -12.02
C GLY A 94 -6.91 -18.40 -11.32
N GLN A 95 -6.45 -17.59 -10.36
CA GLN A 95 -7.33 -16.74 -9.54
C GLN A 95 -6.58 -15.58 -8.87
N ILE A 96 -7.35 -14.61 -8.33
CA ILE A 96 -6.87 -13.61 -7.37
C ILE A 96 -7.90 -13.53 -6.24
N ASP A 97 -7.49 -13.91 -5.01
CA ASP A 97 -8.33 -13.92 -3.80
C ASP A 97 -8.15 -12.67 -2.96
N ILE A 98 -6.98 -12.04 -3.05
CA ILE A 98 -6.58 -10.93 -2.18
C ILE A 98 -5.99 -9.83 -3.04
N LEU A 99 -6.51 -8.61 -2.88
CA LEU A 99 -5.87 -7.40 -3.38
C LEU A 99 -5.34 -6.57 -2.22
N VAL A 100 -4.06 -6.19 -2.29
CA VAL A 100 -3.49 -5.14 -1.44
C VAL A 100 -3.15 -3.92 -2.32
N ALA A 101 -4.03 -2.94 -2.33
CA ALA A 101 -3.87 -1.68 -3.06
C ALA A 101 -2.97 -0.74 -2.24
N ASN A 102 -1.65 -0.89 -2.38
CA ASN A 102 -0.64 -0.20 -1.59
C ASN A 102 0.11 0.90 -2.36
N ALA A 103 0.22 0.81 -3.69
CA ALA A 103 0.93 1.79 -4.49
C ALA A 103 0.41 3.22 -4.25
N GLY A 104 1.33 4.18 -4.26
CA GLY A 104 1.00 5.60 -4.07
C GLY A 104 2.10 6.53 -4.56
N SER A 105 1.77 7.79 -4.82
CA SER A 105 2.68 8.81 -5.31
C SER A 105 3.86 9.00 -4.36
N ARG A 106 5.05 9.25 -4.91
CA ARG A 106 6.22 9.65 -4.10
C ARG A 106 6.02 11.06 -3.55
N PRO A 107 6.36 11.32 -2.28
CA PRO A 107 6.40 12.68 -1.75
C PRO A 107 7.40 13.53 -2.53
N GLY A 108 7.07 14.80 -2.75
CA GLY A 108 7.90 15.72 -3.51
C GLY A 108 7.29 17.11 -3.53
N LYS A 109 7.02 17.63 -4.72
CA LYS A 109 6.42 18.96 -4.95
C LYS A 109 5.07 19.18 -4.29
N ASP A 110 4.39 18.11 -3.88
CA ASP A 110 3.10 18.16 -3.16
C ASP A 110 3.25 18.50 -1.66
N ARG A 111 4.48 18.71 -1.15
CA ARG A 111 4.76 19.03 0.26
C ARG A 111 4.93 20.53 0.50
N LEU A 112 3.96 21.32 0.03
CA LEU A 112 3.90 22.77 0.14
C LEU A 112 2.63 23.24 0.86
N PRO A 113 2.63 24.49 1.42
CA PRO A 113 1.39 25.14 1.79
C PRO A 113 0.40 25.14 0.61
N VAL A 114 -0.91 25.02 0.89
CA VAL A 114 -1.91 24.90 -0.17
C VAL A 114 -1.95 26.10 -1.13
N VAL A 115 -1.58 27.28 -0.64
CA VAL A 115 -1.52 28.51 -1.44
C VAL A 115 -0.40 28.53 -2.48
N ASP A 116 0.61 27.68 -2.27
CA ASP A 116 1.82 27.56 -3.13
C ASP A 116 1.83 26.23 -3.91
N LEU A 117 0.78 25.39 -3.75
CA LEU A 117 0.71 24.05 -4.34
C LEU A 117 0.26 24.12 -5.79
N ASP A 118 1.10 23.66 -6.72
CA ASP A 118 0.78 23.56 -8.14
C ASP A 118 -0.32 22.53 -8.41
N GLU A 119 -1.19 22.80 -9.41
CA GLU A 119 -2.24 21.87 -9.87
C GLU A 119 -1.65 20.55 -10.35
N GLU A 120 -0.51 20.57 -11.07
CA GLU A 120 0.15 19.34 -11.55
C GLU A 120 0.58 18.44 -10.39
N ALA A 121 1.13 19.03 -9.31
CA ALA A 121 1.53 18.27 -8.13
C ALA A 121 0.32 17.70 -7.39
N TRP A 122 -0.77 18.45 -7.31
CA TRP A 122 -2.05 17.98 -6.81
C TRP A 122 -2.59 16.82 -7.64
N ASP A 123 -2.70 17.00 -8.95
CA ASP A 123 -3.27 16.03 -9.88
C ASP A 123 -2.48 14.72 -9.90
N LEU A 124 -1.15 14.77 -9.85
CA LEU A 124 -0.29 13.60 -9.76
C LEU A 124 -0.66 12.74 -8.53
N VAL A 125 -0.85 13.39 -7.37
CA VAL A 125 -1.23 12.67 -6.14
C VAL A 125 -2.62 12.07 -6.27
N GLN A 126 -3.62 12.81 -6.76
CA GLN A 126 -4.98 12.30 -6.96
C GLN A 126 -5.02 11.19 -7.99
N LYS A 127 -4.34 11.38 -9.13
CA LYS A 127 -4.25 10.38 -10.20
C LYS A 127 -3.67 9.06 -9.69
N THR A 128 -2.56 9.12 -8.94
CA THR A 128 -1.89 7.90 -8.46
C THR A 128 -2.65 7.27 -7.30
N ASN A 129 -2.93 8.05 -6.25
CA ASN A 129 -3.45 7.48 -5.01
C ASN A 129 -4.93 7.12 -5.12
N VAL A 130 -5.75 7.96 -5.76
CA VAL A 130 -7.21 7.77 -5.82
C VAL A 130 -7.60 6.98 -7.06
N LYS A 131 -7.31 7.53 -8.25
CA LYS A 131 -7.70 6.88 -9.50
C LYS A 131 -6.99 5.53 -9.67
N GLY A 132 -5.69 5.45 -9.38
CA GLY A 132 -4.94 4.19 -9.50
C GLY A 132 -5.48 3.11 -8.57
N THR A 133 -5.73 3.43 -7.30
CA THR A 133 -6.37 2.49 -6.35
C THR A 133 -7.76 2.05 -6.84
N PHE A 134 -8.58 2.99 -7.30
CA PHE A 134 -9.89 2.67 -7.87
C PHE A 134 -9.78 1.70 -9.05
N LEU A 135 -8.85 1.93 -9.99
CA LEU A 135 -8.67 1.06 -11.15
C LEU A 135 -8.28 -0.37 -10.73
N CYS A 136 -7.36 -0.52 -9.79
CA CYS A 136 -6.97 -1.82 -9.24
C CYS A 136 -8.15 -2.52 -8.55
N CYS A 137 -8.86 -1.80 -7.66
CA CYS A 137 -10.04 -2.35 -6.98
C CYS A 137 -11.11 -2.79 -7.98
N ARG A 138 -11.39 -1.98 -9.01
CA ARG A 138 -12.39 -2.29 -10.03
C ARG A 138 -12.05 -3.54 -10.84
N ALA A 139 -10.80 -3.66 -11.28
CA ALA A 139 -10.37 -4.79 -12.10
C ALA A 139 -10.41 -6.10 -11.31
N VAL A 140 -9.85 -6.10 -10.09
CA VAL A 140 -9.84 -7.29 -9.23
C VAL A 140 -11.24 -7.63 -8.72
N ALA A 141 -12.06 -6.63 -8.34
CA ALA A 141 -13.44 -6.87 -7.91
C ALA A 141 -14.29 -7.51 -9.01
N ARG A 142 -14.15 -7.12 -10.28
CA ARG A 142 -14.82 -7.77 -11.41
C ARG A 142 -14.46 -9.26 -11.49
N HIS A 143 -13.19 -9.59 -11.44
CA HIS A 143 -12.73 -10.97 -11.42
C HIS A 143 -13.29 -11.75 -10.22
N MET A 144 -13.26 -11.17 -9.01
CA MET A 144 -13.82 -11.82 -7.82
C MET A 144 -15.33 -12.04 -7.90
N VAL A 145 -16.09 -11.06 -8.44
CA VAL A 145 -17.56 -11.17 -8.64
C VAL A 145 -17.88 -12.24 -9.67
N GLU A 146 -17.17 -12.28 -10.80
CA GLU A 146 -17.36 -13.28 -11.86
C GLU A 146 -17.08 -14.71 -11.36
N ARG A 147 -16.08 -14.86 -10.47
CA ARG A 147 -15.73 -16.15 -9.88
C ARG A 147 -16.74 -16.61 -8.81
N ASP A 148 -17.41 -15.68 -8.12
CA ASP A 148 -18.39 -15.90 -7.03
C ASP A 148 -17.86 -16.76 -5.85
N GLU A 149 -16.59 -16.66 -5.53
CA GLU A 149 -15.96 -17.38 -4.41
C GLU A 149 -15.54 -16.46 -3.25
N GLY A 150 -15.98 -15.19 -3.30
CA GLY A 150 -15.60 -14.16 -2.33
C GLY A 150 -14.19 -13.62 -2.56
N GLY A 151 -13.69 -12.85 -1.60
CA GLY A 151 -12.36 -12.25 -1.69
C GLY A 151 -12.09 -11.22 -0.62
N LYS A 152 -10.86 -10.69 -0.61
CA LYS A 152 -10.38 -9.66 0.32
C LYS A 152 -9.72 -8.51 -0.44
N ILE A 153 -10.19 -7.30 -0.22
CA ILE A 153 -9.58 -6.08 -0.75
C ILE A 153 -9.09 -5.24 0.42
N ILE A 154 -7.78 -4.98 0.46
CA ILE A 154 -7.11 -4.22 1.51
C ILE A 154 -6.52 -2.97 0.89
N ILE A 155 -7.01 -1.80 1.30
CA ILE A 155 -6.57 -0.51 0.77
C ILE A 155 -5.62 0.14 1.79
N ILE A 156 -4.40 0.50 1.36
CA ILE A 156 -3.45 1.19 2.24
C ILE A 156 -3.71 2.69 2.17
N SER A 157 -4.45 3.18 3.18
CA SER A 157 -4.65 4.60 3.40
C SER A 157 -3.51 5.20 4.25
N SER A 158 -3.82 5.96 5.28
CA SER A 158 -2.88 6.60 6.23
C SER A 158 -3.67 7.21 7.39
N VAL A 159 -3.02 7.53 8.51
CA VAL A 159 -3.58 8.47 9.50
C VAL A 159 -3.89 9.85 8.87
N ALA A 160 -3.17 10.23 7.81
CA ALA A 160 -3.48 11.40 6.99
C ALA A 160 -4.83 11.30 6.23
N GLY A 161 -5.47 10.13 6.20
CA GLY A 161 -6.85 9.93 5.76
C GLY A 161 -7.89 10.12 6.87
N LYS A 162 -7.45 10.40 8.09
CA LYS A 162 -8.29 10.61 9.28
C LYS A 162 -8.07 11.97 9.92
N MET A 163 -6.97 12.64 9.59
CA MET A 163 -6.64 13.98 10.08
C MET A 163 -5.89 14.79 9.02
N GLY A 164 -6.05 16.11 9.07
CA GLY A 164 -5.27 17.04 8.26
C GLY A 164 -3.85 17.22 8.80
N ILE A 165 -2.88 17.32 7.91
CA ILE A 165 -1.47 17.59 8.25
C ILE A 165 -1.02 18.79 7.42
N PRO A 166 -0.43 19.85 8.03
CA PRO A 166 0.09 20.98 7.29
C PRO A 166 1.07 20.57 6.18
N ARG A 167 0.99 21.20 5.01
CA ARG A 167 1.81 20.92 3.81
C ARG A 167 1.52 19.56 3.13
N TYR A 168 0.45 18.86 3.53
CA TYR A 168 0.06 17.55 2.98
C TYR A 168 -1.33 17.58 2.33
N ALA A 169 -1.81 18.74 1.88
CA ALA A 169 -3.20 18.91 1.42
C ALA A 169 -3.61 17.88 0.35
N ALA A 170 -2.84 17.74 -0.74
CA ALA A 170 -3.12 16.76 -1.79
C ALA A 170 -3.11 15.32 -1.26
N TYR A 171 -2.13 14.99 -0.43
CA TYR A 171 -1.98 13.66 0.16
C TYR A 171 -3.12 13.35 1.14
N CYS A 172 -3.44 14.26 2.07
CA CYS A 172 -4.56 14.09 3.01
C CYS A 172 -5.86 13.87 2.23
N ALA A 173 -6.19 14.76 1.28
CA ALA A 173 -7.38 14.62 0.44
C ALA A 173 -7.45 13.25 -0.24
N SER A 174 -6.33 12.78 -0.83
CA SER A 174 -6.27 11.47 -1.47
C SER A 174 -6.52 10.32 -0.48
N LYS A 175 -5.96 10.39 0.74
CA LYS A 175 -6.11 9.32 1.74
C LYS A 175 -7.47 9.31 2.43
N PHE A 176 -8.13 10.47 2.60
CA PHE A 176 -9.54 10.54 2.97
C PHE A 176 -10.44 9.92 1.89
N ALA A 177 -10.18 10.20 0.62
CA ALA A 177 -10.93 9.60 -0.49
C ALA A 177 -10.87 8.07 -0.48
N LEU A 178 -9.73 7.46 -0.10
CA LEU A 178 -9.59 6.01 0.01
C LEU A 178 -10.46 5.41 1.12
N ILE A 179 -10.71 6.13 2.21
CA ILE A 179 -11.63 5.67 3.27
C ILE A 179 -13.07 5.65 2.74
N GLY A 180 -13.50 6.71 2.04
CA GLY A 180 -14.82 6.74 1.40
C GLY A 180 -14.97 5.63 0.34
N LEU A 181 -13.94 5.41 -0.49
CA LEU A 181 -13.92 4.32 -1.48
C LEU A 181 -14.03 2.96 -0.79
N THR A 182 -13.33 2.74 0.32
CA THR A 182 -13.40 1.49 1.11
C THR A 182 -14.83 1.20 1.56
N GLN A 183 -15.51 2.20 2.12
CA GLN A 183 -16.87 2.05 2.62
C GLN A 183 -17.88 1.78 1.49
N SER A 184 -17.78 2.50 0.37
CA SER A 184 -18.63 2.29 -0.80
C SER A 184 -18.48 0.88 -1.35
N LEU A 185 -17.23 0.47 -1.64
CA LEU A 185 -16.94 -0.88 -2.14
C LEU A 185 -17.39 -1.98 -1.16
N ALA A 186 -17.25 -1.76 0.15
CA ALA A 186 -17.69 -2.72 1.15
C ALA A 186 -19.20 -2.98 1.08
N HIS A 187 -20.01 -1.93 0.91
CA HIS A 187 -21.45 -2.07 0.73
C HIS A 187 -21.81 -2.77 -0.59
N GLU A 188 -21.16 -2.38 -1.69
CA GLU A 188 -21.45 -2.91 -3.02
C GLU A 188 -21.07 -4.39 -3.18
N LEU A 189 -19.94 -4.81 -2.57
CA LEU A 189 -19.35 -6.13 -2.78
C LEU A 189 -19.68 -7.15 -1.68
N ALA A 190 -20.31 -6.73 -0.58
CA ALA A 190 -20.73 -7.62 0.50
C ALA A 190 -21.65 -8.77 0.03
N PRO A 191 -22.63 -8.58 -0.88
CA PRO A 191 -23.44 -9.68 -1.41
C PRO A 191 -22.63 -10.79 -2.09
N ASN A 192 -21.45 -10.45 -2.64
CA ASN A 192 -20.51 -11.38 -3.27
C ASN A 192 -19.49 -11.97 -2.27
N ARG A 193 -19.67 -11.78 -0.97
CA ARG A 193 -18.74 -12.25 0.08
C ARG A 193 -17.32 -11.68 -0.06
N ILE A 194 -17.19 -10.47 -0.59
CA ILE A 194 -15.93 -9.76 -0.72
C ILE A 194 -15.83 -8.73 0.40
N ASN A 195 -14.83 -8.88 1.29
CA ASN A 195 -14.56 -7.91 2.33
C ASN A 195 -13.63 -6.81 1.80
N VAL A 196 -13.96 -5.56 2.10
CA VAL A 196 -13.15 -4.40 1.72
C VAL A 196 -12.82 -3.59 2.95
N ASN A 197 -11.53 -3.49 3.30
CA ASN A 197 -11.08 -2.78 4.49
C ASN A 197 -9.86 -1.89 4.17
N ALA A 198 -9.65 -0.86 4.97
CA ALA A 198 -8.48 0.01 4.88
C ALA A 198 -7.54 -0.15 6.08
N ILE A 199 -6.25 -0.05 5.83
CA ILE A 199 -5.22 0.13 6.86
C ILE A 199 -4.77 1.59 6.80
N CYS A 200 -4.66 2.23 7.96
CA CYS A 200 -4.23 3.62 8.12
C CYS A 200 -2.93 3.68 8.93
N PRO A 201 -1.75 3.48 8.29
CA PRO A 201 -0.48 3.57 8.97
C PRO A 201 -0.19 4.98 9.51
N GLY A 202 0.55 5.06 10.63
CA GLY A 202 1.31 6.23 11.01
C GLY A 202 2.55 6.40 10.14
N LEU A 203 3.63 7.00 10.70
CA LEU A 203 4.91 7.04 10.01
C LEU A 203 5.55 5.65 10.04
N VAL A 204 5.82 5.10 8.84
CA VAL A 204 6.52 3.82 8.66
C VAL A 204 7.92 4.09 8.15
N ASP A 205 8.93 3.52 8.78
CA ASP A 205 10.33 3.68 8.39
C ASP A 205 10.62 2.92 7.09
N THR A 206 10.59 3.64 5.98
CA THR A 206 10.75 3.13 4.61
C THR A 206 11.50 4.15 3.75
N GLU A 207 11.86 3.80 2.52
CA GLU A 207 12.45 4.72 1.52
C GLU A 207 11.54 5.95 1.24
N ARG A 208 10.24 5.82 1.52
CA ARG A 208 9.31 6.95 1.39
C ARG A 208 9.65 8.09 2.35
N VAL A 209 10.17 7.79 3.55
CA VAL A 209 10.61 8.80 4.53
C VAL A 209 11.78 9.61 4.00
N ASP A 210 12.68 9.00 3.21
CA ASP A 210 13.80 9.71 2.57
C ASP A 210 13.30 10.77 1.60
N HIS A 211 12.31 10.43 0.75
CA HIS A 211 11.70 11.40 -0.16
C HIS A 211 10.93 12.49 0.58
N MET A 212 10.25 12.14 1.69
CA MET A 212 9.58 13.12 2.54
C MET A 212 10.58 14.07 3.18
N ALA A 213 11.69 13.56 3.70
CA ALA A 213 12.75 14.36 4.29
C ALA A 213 13.33 15.33 3.26
N ALA A 214 13.70 14.83 2.06
CA ALA A 214 14.20 15.66 0.99
C ALA A 214 13.23 16.80 0.58
N ALA A 215 11.91 16.51 0.54
CA ALA A 215 10.88 17.50 0.19
C ALA A 215 10.57 18.52 1.30
N LEU A 216 10.94 18.20 2.55
CA LEU A 216 10.63 19.02 3.73
C LEU A 216 11.88 19.61 4.39
N THR A 217 13.07 19.43 3.79
CA THR A 217 14.34 19.96 4.29
C THR A 217 14.31 21.48 4.39
N ASP A 218 14.70 22.01 5.55
CA ASP A 218 14.79 23.43 5.82
C ASP A 218 16.15 24.00 5.31
N PRO A 219 16.27 25.33 5.06
CA PRO A 219 17.53 25.93 4.67
C PRO A 219 18.66 25.64 5.67
N GLY A 220 19.77 25.04 5.18
CA GLY A 220 20.93 24.69 6.00
C GLY A 220 20.87 23.30 6.67
N GLU A 221 19.80 22.55 6.47
CA GLU A 221 19.64 21.15 6.92
C GLU A 221 19.96 20.19 5.77
N THR A 222 20.48 19.00 6.08
CA THR A 222 20.59 17.92 5.08
C THR A 222 19.34 17.02 5.08
N PRO A 223 19.02 16.30 3.98
CA PRO A 223 17.92 15.33 3.97
C PRO A 223 18.07 14.24 5.03
N GLU A 224 19.30 13.83 5.36
CA GLU A 224 19.60 12.84 6.40
C GLU A 224 19.28 13.36 7.80
N ASP A 225 19.67 14.61 8.09
CA ASP A 225 19.34 15.28 9.36
C ASP A 225 17.83 15.44 9.50
N ARG A 226 17.17 15.87 8.41
CA ARG A 226 15.72 15.99 8.36
C ARG A 226 15.03 14.65 8.62
N ARG A 227 15.48 13.56 7.98
CA ARG A 227 14.96 12.21 8.20
C ARG A 227 15.09 11.77 9.64
N THR A 228 16.29 11.93 10.21
CA THR A 228 16.57 11.57 11.60
C THR A 228 15.68 12.35 12.56
N ARG A 229 15.53 13.65 12.35
CA ARG A 229 14.66 14.52 13.14
C ARG A 229 13.18 14.09 13.02
N MET A 230 12.68 13.85 11.81
CA MET A 230 11.29 13.41 11.58
C MET A 230 10.97 12.09 12.31
N ILE A 231 11.87 11.11 12.23
CA ILE A 231 11.70 9.83 12.92
C ILE A 231 11.73 10.04 14.45
N GLY A 232 12.69 10.81 14.97
CA GLY A 232 12.83 11.06 16.40
C GLY A 232 11.65 11.84 16.98
N GLU A 233 11.19 12.90 16.33
CA GLU A 233 10.03 13.69 16.74
C GLU A 233 8.75 12.85 16.71
N THR A 234 8.56 12.06 15.64
CA THR A 234 7.40 11.18 15.55
C THR A 234 7.43 10.11 16.64
N ALA A 235 8.57 9.48 16.87
CA ALA A 235 8.72 8.47 17.92
C ALA A 235 8.42 9.04 19.31
N SER A 236 8.90 10.27 19.60
CA SER A 236 8.71 10.92 20.91
C SER A 236 7.25 11.28 21.19
N THR A 237 6.44 11.51 20.15
CA THR A 237 5.01 11.84 20.27
C THR A 237 4.09 10.63 20.09
N THR A 238 4.63 9.51 19.62
CA THR A 238 3.89 8.25 19.48
C THR A 238 3.79 7.54 20.85
N PRO A 239 2.62 7.19 21.36
CA PRO A 239 2.48 6.52 22.66
C PRO A 239 3.32 5.24 22.83
N LEU A 240 3.50 4.44 21.75
CA LEU A 240 4.38 3.27 21.79
C LEU A 240 5.89 3.60 21.65
N GLY A 241 6.28 4.87 21.61
CA GLY A 241 7.68 5.33 21.67
C GLY A 241 8.52 5.04 20.42
N ARG A 242 7.90 4.65 19.31
CA ARG A 242 8.61 4.35 18.05
C ARG A 242 7.75 4.63 16.83
N VAL A 243 8.38 4.79 15.68
CA VAL A 243 7.71 4.73 14.37
C VAL A 243 7.42 3.27 13.99
N ALA A 244 6.46 3.06 13.09
CA ALA A 244 6.13 1.73 12.60
C ALA A 244 7.23 1.19 11.66
N GLN A 245 7.33 -0.13 11.61
CA GLN A 245 8.10 -0.88 10.61
C GLN A 245 7.14 -1.53 9.60
N GLY A 246 7.65 -1.93 8.45
CA GLY A 246 6.83 -2.64 7.45
C GLY A 246 6.11 -3.86 8.01
N ALA A 247 6.73 -4.58 8.95
CA ALA A 247 6.17 -5.75 9.61
C ALA A 247 4.89 -5.42 10.42
N ASP A 248 4.83 -4.26 11.10
CA ASP A 248 3.64 -3.86 11.86
C ASP A 248 2.40 -3.73 10.96
N ILE A 249 2.60 -3.27 9.73
CA ILE A 249 1.54 -3.14 8.73
C ILE A 249 1.21 -4.49 8.09
N ALA A 250 2.24 -5.30 7.84
CA ALA A 250 2.10 -6.62 7.23
C ALA A 250 1.31 -7.59 8.13
N ASP A 251 1.47 -7.52 9.45
CA ASP A 251 0.71 -8.34 10.39
C ASP A 251 -0.79 -8.02 10.35
N VAL A 252 -1.16 -6.75 10.27
CA VAL A 252 -2.57 -6.35 10.13
C VAL A 252 -3.13 -6.71 8.75
N ALA A 253 -2.33 -6.54 7.70
CA ALA A 253 -2.73 -6.96 6.34
C ALA A 253 -2.97 -8.47 6.28
N SER A 254 -2.11 -9.27 6.92
CA SER A 254 -2.26 -10.72 7.04
C SER A 254 -3.55 -11.13 7.76
N PHE A 255 -3.88 -10.48 8.88
CA PHE A 255 -5.14 -10.68 9.58
C PHE A 255 -6.33 -10.36 8.65
N LEU A 256 -6.32 -9.20 7.97
CA LEU A 256 -7.39 -8.80 7.05
C LEU A 256 -7.49 -9.68 5.80
N ALA A 257 -6.42 -10.33 5.39
CA ALA A 257 -6.38 -11.28 4.27
C ALA A 257 -6.93 -12.66 4.63
N SER A 258 -7.07 -12.96 5.91
CA SER A 258 -7.45 -14.29 6.42
C SER A 258 -8.94 -14.41 6.74
N GLY A 259 -9.41 -15.65 6.98
CA GLY A 259 -10.76 -15.94 7.48
C GLY A 259 -11.04 -15.39 8.88
N GLU A 260 -10.00 -15.05 9.67
CA GLU A 260 -10.16 -14.45 10.99
C GLU A 260 -10.86 -13.06 10.93
N SER A 261 -10.89 -12.43 9.75
CA SER A 261 -11.52 -11.13 9.50
C SER A 261 -12.82 -11.21 8.68
N ASP A 262 -13.43 -12.37 8.53
CA ASP A 262 -14.61 -12.56 7.63
C ASP A 262 -15.81 -11.68 8.01
N TYR A 263 -15.94 -11.30 9.28
CA TYR A 263 -17.04 -10.42 9.73
C TYR A 263 -16.64 -8.93 9.78
N LEU A 264 -15.50 -8.56 9.16
CA LEU A 264 -15.02 -7.18 9.08
C LEU A 264 -15.06 -6.68 7.65
N THR A 265 -15.90 -5.67 7.38
CA THR A 265 -15.92 -4.96 6.09
C THR A 265 -16.24 -3.48 6.29
N GLY A 266 -15.71 -2.61 5.45
CA GLY A 266 -15.91 -1.16 5.48
C GLY A 266 -15.14 -0.44 6.59
N ILE A 267 -14.28 -1.11 7.35
CA ILE A 267 -13.52 -0.49 8.44
C ILE A 267 -12.20 0.10 7.96
N SER A 268 -11.68 1.06 8.73
CA SER A 268 -10.36 1.64 8.54
C SER A 268 -9.55 1.54 9.83
N ILE A 269 -8.60 0.58 9.87
CA ILE A 269 -7.80 0.28 11.07
C ILE A 269 -6.59 1.21 11.15
N SER A 270 -6.44 1.95 12.25
CA SER A 270 -5.27 2.76 12.51
C SER A 270 -4.12 1.89 13.05
N VAL A 271 -3.00 1.82 12.32
CA VAL A 271 -1.76 1.15 12.74
C VAL A 271 -0.70 2.22 12.96
N SER A 272 -0.80 2.94 14.07
CA SER A 272 -0.08 4.19 14.30
C SER A 272 0.63 4.28 15.66
N GLY A 273 0.69 3.18 16.41
CA GLY A 273 1.29 3.18 17.75
C GLY A 273 0.60 4.09 18.76
N GLY A 274 -0.69 4.42 18.52
CA GLY A 274 -1.47 5.34 19.35
C GLY A 274 -1.43 6.81 18.91
N MET A 275 -0.70 7.15 17.82
CA MET A 275 -0.68 8.52 17.27
C MET A 275 -2.10 9.01 16.89
N TRP A 276 -2.94 8.11 16.44
CA TRP A 276 -4.34 8.33 16.15
C TRP A 276 -5.20 7.22 16.78
N MET A 277 -6.23 7.62 17.53
CA MET A 277 -7.14 6.73 18.26
C MET A 277 -8.59 7.03 17.83
N GLY A 278 -8.97 6.57 16.60
CA GLY A 278 -10.31 6.77 16.08
C GLY A 278 -10.52 6.16 14.71
#